data_5f9bf920c2c2b674d47ec51506af7c81
#
_entry.id   5f9bf920c2c2b674d47ec51506af7c81
#
_cell.length_a   1.000
_cell.length_b   1.000
_cell.length_c   1.000
_cell.angle_alpha   90.00
_cell.angle_beta   90.00
_cell.angle_gamma   90.00
#
_symmetry.space_group_name_H-M   'P 1'
#
loop_
_entity.id
_entity.type
_entity.pdbx_description
1 polymer ?
#
loop_
_entity_poly.entity_id
_entity_poly.type
_entity_poly.pdbx_seq_one_letter_code
_entity_poly.pdbx_strand_id
1 'polypeptide(L)'
;MEIKRLFDCIDYQLTNFPQEAMLAGKENGIWRKYSTQEVAQTANELSAGLLSLGLSANNFTPEGSDKIAIISSNRPEWLIADMATQQIGVIWVPVYPTTNPLELTFILNDASVQYMFASNQELYDKVMSIKDKVPCLKEVYTFDKIAGAKHWTSLFNKDADIIEQVKVIKKTIPVDQVATFIYTSGTTGTPKGVMLTHKNVYFNLMMGKKSFPFQDAPDQKVLSFLPLNHIFEKVASYIYMYSGMSIYYAESLETIGENLKEVSPDCFSTVPRLLEKMFEKIMMKGEELTGVKRKLFFWAVALGEKYDNILPGSWWYRTQLKLANKLIFVKWREAVGSNVKFIVTGGAACQVKLLRIFNAAQIPIYEGYGPTENSPIISLN
;
A
#
# COMPACT_ATOMS: atom_id res chain seq x y z
N MET A 1 2.56 -20.93 -11.75
CA MET A 1 1.68 -20.01 -12.53
C MET A 1 2.46 -18.75 -12.81
N GLU A 2 2.50 -18.26 -14.07
CA GLU A 2 3.10 -16.96 -14.39
C GLU A 2 2.03 -15.88 -14.25
N ILE A 3 2.28 -14.83 -13.44
CA ILE A 3 1.39 -13.69 -13.39
C ILE A 3 1.64 -12.78 -14.60
N LYS A 4 0.59 -12.12 -15.09
CA LYS A 4 0.66 -11.14 -16.17
C LYS A 4 -0.19 -9.89 -15.86
N ARG A 5 -1.18 -10.04 -15.02
CA ARG A 5 -2.12 -9.00 -14.59
C ARG A 5 -2.10 -8.90 -13.08
N LEU A 6 -2.50 -7.77 -12.55
CA LEU A 6 -2.37 -7.49 -11.12
C LEU A 6 -3.23 -8.42 -10.26
N PHE A 7 -4.43 -8.72 -10.69
CA PHE A 7 -5.31 -9.65 -9.98
C PHE A 7 -4.83 -11.12 -10.00
N ASP A 8 -3.89 -11.48 -10.88
CA ASP A 8 -3.27 -12.82 -10.87
C ASP A 8 -2.44 -13.04 -9.58
N CYS A 9 -2.07 -11.97 -8.86
CA CYS A 9 -1.32 -12.06 -7.59
C CYS A 9 -2.07 -12.84 -6.51
N ILE A 10 -3.41 -12.77 -6.46
CA ILE A 10 -4.20 -13.57 -5.50
C ILE A 10 -4.05 -15.06 -5.78
N ASP A 11 -4.29 -15.46 -7.03
CA ASP A 11 -4.23 -16.87 -7.43
C ASP A 11 -2.79 -17.40 -7.33
N TYR A 12 -1.80 -16.55 -7.60
CA TYR A 12 -0.39 -16.86 -7.42
C TYR A 12 -0.04 -17.13 -5.95
N GLN A 13 -0.45 -16.25 -5.04
CA GLN A 13 -0.20 -16.42 -3.61
C GLN A 13 -0.98 -17.62 -3.05
N LEU A 14 -2.23 -17.82 -3.48
CA LEU A 14 -3.04 -18.97 -3.09
C LEU A 14 -2.37 -20.30 -3.47
N THR A 15 -1.70 -20.33 -4.63
CA THR A 15 -1.04 -21.55 -5.15
C THR A 15 0.32 -21.80 -4.51
N ASN A 16 1.13 -20.74 -4.32
CA ASN A 16 2.55 -20.87 -3.95
C ASN A 16 2.82 -20.57 -2.47
N PHE A 17 2.01 -19.70 -1.85
CA PHE A 17 2.23 -19.19 -0.49
C PHE A 17 0.89 -19.02 0.27
N PRO A 18 0.04 -20.06 0.37
CA PRO A 18 -1.20 -19.94 1.12
C PRO A 18 -0.92 -19.63 2.58
N GLN A 19 -1.63 -18.64 3.14
CA GLN A 19 -1.42 -18.15 4.51
C GLN A 19 -2.74 -17.98 5.25
N GLU A 20 -2.68 -18.10 6.58
CA GLU A 20 -3.80 -17.77 7.47
C GLU A 20 -4.01 -16.25 7.63
N ALA A 21 -3.00 -15.46 7.28
CA ALA A 21 -3.04 -14.01 7.35
C ALA A 21 -2.39 -13.39 6.10
N MET A 22 -3.06 -13.43 4.95
CA MET A 22 -2.65 -12.69 3.77
C MET A 22 -2.79 -11.19 3.97
N LEU A 23 -3.94 -10.77 4.51
CA LEU A 23 -4.25 -9.39 4.87
C LEU A 23 -4.67 -9.33 6.34
N ALA A 24 -4.36 -8.22 7.01
CA ALA A 24 -4.83 -7.99 8.37
C ALA A 24 -5.15 -6.50 8.61
N GLY A 25 -6.25 -6.25 9.29
CA GLY A 25 -6.67 -4.92 9.75
C GLY A 25 -7.13 -5.00 11.20
N LYS A 26 -7.06 -3.89 11.94
CA LYS A 26 -7.58 -3.87 13.30
C LYS A 26 -9.07 -3.55 13.32
N GLU A 27 -9.82 -4.39 14.02
CA GLU A 27 -11.23 -4.18 14.36
C GLU A 27 -11.33 -4.16 15.89
N ASN A 28 -11.80 -3.06 16.45
CA ASN A 28 -11.90 -2.88 17.91
C ASN A 28 -10.58 -3.18 18.68
N GLY A 29 -9.45 -2.76 18.12
CA GLY A 29 -8.12 -2.96 18.70
C GLY A 29 -7.53 -4.37 18.53
N ILE A 30 -8.21 -5.28 17.85
CA ILE A 30 -7.77 -6.66 17.61
C ILE A 30 -7.46 -6.85 16.12
N TRP A 31 -6.33 -7.48 15.80
CA TRP A 31 -5.96 -7.82 14.44
C TRP A 31 -6.88 -8.92 13.88
N ARG A 32 -7.84 -8.52 13.01
CA ARG A 32 -8.57 -9.44 12.16
C ARG A 32 -7.68 -9.83 10.99
N LYS A 33 -7.49 -11.13 10.83
CA LYS A 33 -6.71 -11.73 9.76
C LYS A 33 -7.65 -12.32 8.71
N TYR A 34 -7.29 -12.12 7.45
CA TYR A 34 -7.95 -12.69 6.29
C TYR A 34 -6.99 -13.68 5.64
N SER A 35 -7.37 -14.94 5.58
CA SER A 35 -6.55 -15.97 4.91
C SER A 35 -6.51 -15.73 3.40
N THR A 36 -5.50 -16.28 2.73
CA THR A 36 -5.41 -16.23 1.26
C THR A 36 -6.66 -16.81 0.60
N GLN A 37 -7.21 -17.89 1.18
CA GLN A 37 -8.45 -18.51 0.72
C GLN A 37 -9.63 -17.56 0.88
N GLU A 38 -9.77 -16.91 2.04
CA GLU A 38 -10.84 -15.95 2.31
C GLU A 38 -10.77 -14.73 1.38
N VAL A 39 -9.57 -14.19 1.15
CA VAL A 39 -9.36 -13.07 0.22
C VAL A 39 -9.77 -13.46 -1.21
N ALA A 40 -9.31 -14.62 -1.69
CA ALA A 40 -9.64 -15.11 -3.03
C ALA A 40 -11.15 -15.35 -3.19
N GLN A 41 -11.78 -15.96 -2.22
CA GLN A 41 -13.22 -16.22 -2.22
C GLN A 41 -14.01 -14.90 -2.23
N THR A 42 -13.69 -13.98 -1.31
CA THR A 42 -14.38 -12.69 -1.18
C THR A 42 -14.23 -11.86 -2.46
N ALA A 43 -13.02 -11.84 -3.05
CA ALA A 43 -12.81 -11.15 -4.32
C ALA A 43 -13.66 -11.75 -5.46
N ASN A 44 -13.78 -13.07 -5.54
CA ASN A 44 -14.60 -13.72 -6.55
C ASN A 44 -16.11 -13.46 -6.34
N GLU A 45 -16.60 -13.55 -5.09
CA GLU A 45 -18.00 -13.26 -4.76
C GLU A 45 -18.36 -11.80 -5.05
N LEU A 46 -17.45 -10.86 -4.76
CA LEU A 46 -17.63 -9.44 -5.08
C LEU A 46 -17.58 -9.21 -6.60
N SER A 47 -16.66 -9.84 -7.33
CA SER A 47 -16.59 -9.76 -8.80
C SER A 47 -17.90 -10.25 -9.44
N ALA A 48 -18.43 -11.36 -8.94
CA ALA A 48 -19.71 -11.92 -9.41
C ALA A 48 -20.88 -10.95 -9.15
N GLY A 49 -20.89 -10.29 -8.00
CA GLY A 49 -21.87 -9.26 -7.68
C GLY A 49 -21.76 -8.02 -8.59
N LEU A 50 -20.55 -7.53 -8.82
CA LEU A 50 -20.33 -6.41 -9.74
C LEU A 50 -20.71 -6.75 -11.19
N LEU A 51 -20.42 -7.98 -11.63
CA LEU A 51 -20.86 -8.48 -12.93
C LEU A 51 -22.38 -8.53 -13.02
N SER A 52 -23.08 -8.94 -11.95
CA SER A 52 -24.54 -8.95 -11.86
C SER A 52 -25.17 -7.56 -11.91
N LEU A 53 -24.43 -6.50 -11.57
CA LEU A 53 -24.84 -5.10 -11.79
C LEU A 53 -24.69 -4.65 -13.26
N GLY A 54 -24.17 -5.51 -14.14
CA GLY A 54 -23.90 -5.24 -15.55
C GLY A 54 -22.57 -4.53 -15.81
N LEU A 55 -21.66 -4.49 -14.82
CA LEU A 55 -20.35 -3.88 -14.99
C LEU A 55 -19.40 -4.78 -15.77
N SER A 56 -18.63 -4.21 -16.68
CA SER A 56 -17.69 -4.96 -17.51
C SER A 56 -16.57 -4.09 -18.11
N ALA A 57 -15.62 -4.76 -18.73
CA ALA A 57 -14.58 -4.12 -19.53
C ALA A 57 -15.10 -3.58 -20.88
N ASN A 58 -16.29 -3.99 -21.30
CA ASN A 58 -16.87 -3.70 -22.63
C ASN A 58 -15.86 -3.98 -23.76
N ASN A 59 -15.27 -2.93 -24.35
CA ASN A 59 -14.33 -3.04 -25.46
C ASN A 59 -12.85 -2.91 -25.03
N PHE A 60 -12.55 -2.97 -23.73
CA PHE A 60 -11.21 -2.84 -23.13
C PHE A 60 -10.53 -1.48 -23.35
N THR A 61 -11.25 -0.47 -23.83
CA THR A 61 -10.70 0.90 -23.93
C THR A 61 -10.94 1.67 -22.63
N PRO A 62 -10.15 2.70 -22.34
CA PRO A 62 -10.36 3.55 -21.15
C PRO A 62 -11.75 4.19 -21.10
N GLU A 63 -12.27 4.61 -22.25
CA GLU A 63 -13.60 5.24 -22.36
C GLU A 63 -14.72 4.20 -22.23
N GLY A 64 -14.56 3.04 -22.85
CA GLY A 64 -15.58 2.00 -22.91
C GLY A 64 -15.72 1.19 -21.64
N SER A 65 -14.61 0.93 -20.92
CA SER A 65 -14.65 0.16 -19.69
C SER A 65 -15.38 0.92 -18.57
N ASP A 66 -16.18 0.21 -17.77
CA ASP A 66 -16.83 0.77 -16.58
C ASP A 66 -15.80 1.14 -15.51
N LYS A 67 -16.14 2.09 -14.63
CA LYS A 67 -15.25 2.58 -13.56
C LYS A 67 -15.94 2.52 -12.21
N ILE A 68 -15.17 2.06 -11.22
CA ILE A 68 -15.53 2.10 -9.81
C ILE A 68 -14.51 2.93 -9.07
N ALA A 69 -14.96 3.88 -8.24
CA ALA A 69 -14.10 4.65 -7.36
C ALA A 69 -14.09 4.12 -5.94
N ILE A 70 -13.06 4.49 -5.21
CA ILE A 70 -12.96 4.28 -3.77
C ILE A 70 -12.43 5.53 -3.08
N ILE A 71 -13.04 5.83 -1.93
CA ILE A 71 -12.53 6.81 -0.96
C ILE A 71 -12.44 6.12 0.41
N SER A 72 -11.22 5.81 0.84
CA SER A 72 -11.01 4.97 2.02
C SER A 72 -9.60 5.14 2.57
N SER A 73 -9.46 5.04 3.89
CA SER A 73 -8.18 4.72 4.53
C SER A 73 -7.75 3.30 4.16
N ASN A 74 -6.47 2.97 4.43
CA ASN A 74 -5.95 1.63 4.17
C ASN A 74 -6.68 0.59 5.03
N ARG A 75 -7.12 -0.49 4.39
CA ARG A 75 -7.78 -1.63 5.03
C ARG A 75 -7.82 -2.84 4.10
N PRO A 76 -8.01 -4.06 4.61
CA PRO A 76 -8.08 -5.28 3.78
C PRO A 76 -9.11 -5.19 2.65
N GLU A 77 -10.29 -4.65 2.92
CA GLU A 77 -11.39 -4.54 1.97
C GLU A 77 -11.04 -3.65 0.77
N TRP A 78 -10.14 -2.67 0.95
CA TRP A 78 -9.64 -1.82 -0.13
C TRP A 78 -8.96 -2.68 -1.22
N LEU A 79 -8.02 -3.56 -0.81
CA LEU A 79 -7.27 -4.39 -1.75
C LEU A 79 -8.15 -5.51 -2.33
N ILE A 80 -9.06 -6.07 -1.54
CA ILE A 80 -10.02 -7.08 -2.01
C ILE A 80 -10.93 -6.47 -3.09
N ALA A 81 -11.44 -5.26 -2.89
CA ALA A 81 -12.30 -4.57 -3.86
C ALA A 81 -11.53 -4.16 -5.13
N ASP A 82 -10.27 -3.73 -4.99
CA ASP A 82 -9.38 -3.47 -6.12
C ASP A 82 -9.20 -4.72 -7.01
N MET A 83 -8.86 -5.86 -6.39
CA MET A 83 -8.70 -7.12 -7.12
C MET A 83 -10.02 -7.58 -7.76
N ALA A 84 -11.12 -7.52 -7.02
CA ALA A 84 -12.44 -7.93 -7.51
C ALA A 84 -12.88 -7.11 -8.72
N THR A 85 -12.69 -5.80 -8.69
CA THR A 85 -13.02 -4.88 -9.77
C THR A 85 -12.21 -5.21 -11.04
N GLN A 86 -10.92 -5.42 -10.88
CA GLN A 86 -10.03 -5.73 -12.00
C GLN A 86 -10.27 -7.11 -12.60
N GLN A 87 -10.76 -8.09 -11.84
CA GLN A 87 -11.05 -9.45 -12.34
C GLN A 87 -12.11 -9.49 -13.44
N ILE A 88 -12.97 -8.48 -13.52
CA ILE A 88 -13.99 -8.32 -14.58
C ILE A 88 -13.66 -7.20 -15.56
N GLY A 89 -12.42 -6.68 -15.51
CA GLY A 89 -11.89 -5.65 -16.42
C GLY A 89 -12.46 -4.25 -16.20
N VAL A 90 -13.05 -3.99 -15.05
CA VAL A 90 -13.51 -2.67 -14.64
C VAL A 90 -12.32 -1.86 -14.10
N ILE A 91 -12.26 -0.57 -14.43
CA ILE A 91 -11.14 0.31 -14.06
C ILE A 91 -11.33 0.83 -12.64
N TRP A 92 -10.28 0.71 -11.83
CA TRP A 92 -10.26 1.18 -10.45
C TRP A 92 -9.80 2.65 -10.33
N VAL A 93 -10.57 3.48 -9.64
CA VAL A 93 -10.31 4.91 -9.46
C VAL A 93 -10.18 5.24 -7.96
N PRO A 94 -8.99 5.12 -7.38
CA PRO A 94 -8.78 5.44 -5.98
C PRO A 94 -8.66 6.96 -5.77
N VAL A 95 -9.38 7.47 -4.76
CA VAL A 95 -9.42 8.89 -4.39
C VAL A 95 -8.94 9.04 -2.94
N TYR A 96 -8.16 10.09 -2.66
CA TYR A 96 -7.68 10.34 -1.30
C TYR A 96 -8.82 10.73 -0.36
N PRO A 97 -8.85 10.23 0.89
CA PRO A 97 -9.81 10.65 1.91
C PRO A 97 -9.84 12.17 2.14
N THR A 98 -8.69 12.82 1.94
CA THR A 98 -8.51 14.27 2.13
C THR A 98 -8.97 15.12 0.93
N THR A 99 -9.32 14.50 -0.20
CA THR A 99 -9.81 15.20 -1.39
C THR A 99 -11.05 16.04 -1.03
N ASN A 100 -11.03 17.32 -1.41
CA ASN A 100 -12.14 18.22 -1.15
C ASN A 100 -13.34 17.92 -2.08
N PRO A 101 -14.57 18.37 -1.73
CA PRO A 101 -15.77 18.05 -2.50
C PRO A 101 -15.75 18.53 -3.95
N LEU A 102 -15.10 19.66 -4.27
CA LEU A 102 -15.04 20.18 -5.65
C LEU A 102 -14.15 19.29 -6.51
N GLU A 103 -12.99 18.96 -6.01
CA GLU A 103 -12.04 18.07 -6.68
C GLU A 103 -12.61 16.64 -6.82
N LEU A 104 -13.29 16.13 -5.78
CA LEU A 104 -13.97 14.84 -5.82
C LEU A 104 -15.06 14.84 -6.92
N THR A 105 -15.87 15.88 -7.01
CA THR A 105 -16.89 16.05 -8.07
C THR A 105 -16.24 16.00 -9.46
N PHE A 106 -15.13 16.72 -9.64
CA PHE A 106 -14.39 16.71 -10.89
C PHE A 106 -13.91 15.30 -11.25
N ILE A 107 -13.21 14.62 -10.34
CA ILE A 107 -12.63 13.29 -10.57
C ILE A 107 -13.72 12.27 -10.96
N LEU A 108 -14.84 12.27 -10.23
CA LEU A 108 -15.91 11.30 -10.47
C LEU A 108 -16.61 11.53 -11.83
N ASN A 109 -16.76 12.79 -12.25
CA ASN A 109 -17.32 13.13 -13.56
C ASN A 109 -16.33 12.85 -14.69
N ASP A 110 -15.06 13.27 -14.55
CA ASP A 110 -14.00 13.06 -15.56
C ASP A 110 -13.79 11.57 -15.85
N ALA A 111 -13.75 10.76 -14.79
CA ALA A 111 -13.65 9.30 -14.93
C ALA A 111 -14.98 8.63 -15.29
N SER A 112 -16.12 9.32 -15.29
CA SER A 112 -17.47 8.75 -15.48
C SER A 112 -17.74 7.58 -14.52
N VAL A 113 -17.48 7.78 -13.23
CA VAL A 113 -17.63 6.75 -12.19
C VAL A 113 -19.09 6.39 -11.98
N GLN A 114 -19.40 5.09 -12.04
CA GLN A 114 -20.77 4.59 -11.91
C GLN A 114 -21.10 4.10 -10.49
N TYR A 115 -20.12 3.55 -9.77
CA TYR A 115 -20.27 3.05 -8.41
C TYR A 115 -19.06 3.46 -7.58
N MET A 116 -19.26 3.57 -6.27
CA MET A 116 -18.19 3.99 -5.37
C MET A 116 -18.23 3.22 -4.06
N PHE A 117 -17.04 2.95 -3.50
CA PHE A 117 -16.87 2.47 -2.13
C PHE A 117 -16.40 3.62 -1.24
N ALA A 118 -17.00 3.73 -0.05
CA ALA A 118 -16.58 4.63 1.01
C ALA A 118 -16.28 3.84 2.30
N SER A 119 -15.21 4.17 3.04
CA SER A 119 -14.87 3.35 4.20
C SER A 119 -15.79 3.55 5.39
N ASN A 120 -16.15 4.78 5.73
CA ASN A 120 -16.83 5.14 6.97
C ASN A 120 -17.92 6.21 6.75
N GLN A 121 -18.61 6.59 7.84
CA GLN A 121 -19.69 7.57 7.82
C GLN A 121 -19.24 8.93 7.24
N GLU A 122 -18.10 9.46 7.69
CA GLU A 122 -17.59 10.77 7.27
C GLU A 122 -17.38 10.82 5.74
N LEU A 123 -16.73 9.80 5.19
CA LEU A 123 -16.44 9.70 3.77
C LEU A 123 -17.70 9.42 2.94
N TYR A 124 -18.63 8.62 3.48
CA TYR A 124 -19.92 8.41 2.87
C TYR A 124 -20.70 9.73 2.76
N ASP A 125 -20.79 10.51 3.85
CA ASP A 125 -21.49 11.80 3.87
C ASP A 125 -20.83 12.79 2.90
N LYS A 126 -19.50 12.81 2.82
CA LYS A 126 -18.75 13.61 1.85
C LYS A 126 -19.18 13.28 0.41
N VAL A 127 -19.26 12.00 0.04
CA VAL A 127 -19.69 11.57 -1.29
C VAL A 127 -21.16 11.94 -1.53
N MET A 128 -22.03 11.69 -0.56
CA MET A 128 -23.45 12.00 -0.67
C MET A 128 -23.72 13.50 -0.83
N SER A 129 -22.91 14.37 -0.25
CA SER A 129 -23.01 15.83 -0.39
C SER A 129 -22.81 16.36 -1.81
N ILE A 130 -22.21 15.54 -2.68
CA ILE A 130 -21.95 15.90 -4.08
C ILE A 130 -22.67 15.00 -5.09
N LYS A 131 -23.42 14.00 -4.65
CA LYS A 131 -24.03 12.98 -5.52
C LYS A 131 -24.87 13.58 -6.65
N ASP A 132 -25.65 14.62 -6.35
CA ASP A 132 -26.49 15.29 -7.34
C ASP A 132 -25.68 16.00 -8.45
N LYS A 133 -24.39 16.24 -8.21
CA LYS A 133 -23.45 16.85 -9.19
C LYS A 133 -22.68 15.80 -10.00
N VAL A 134 -22.91 14.52 -9.73
CA VAL A 134 -22.26 13.39 -10.40
C VAL A 134 -23.32 12.47 -11.01
N PRO A 135 -23.89 12.82 -12.17
CA PRO A 135 -25.07 12.13 -12.74
C PRO A 135 -24.78 10.66 -13.09
N CYS A 136 -23.53 10.28 -13.35
CA CYS A 136 -23.17 8.89 -13.63
C CYS A 136 -23.16 8.00 -12.38
N LEU A 137 -23.03 8.59 -11.17
CA LEU A 137 -22.89 7.84 -9.91
C LEU A 137 -24.24 7.25 -9.48
N LYS A 138 -24.40 5.96 -9.71
CA LYS A 138 -25.64 5.22 -9.41
C LYS A 138 -25.78 4.93 -7.93
N GLU A 139 -24.71 4.38 -7.29
CA GLU A 139 -24.76 3.94 -5.90
C GLU A 139 -23.41 4.05 -5.19
N VAL A 140 -23.47 4.21 -3.86
CA VAL A 140 -22.30 4.22 -2.96
C VAL A 140 -22.46 3.11 -1.95
N TYR A 141 -21.46 2.22 -1.87
CA TYR A 141 -21.39 1.13 -0.90
C TYR A 141 -20.39 1.46 0.19
N THR A 142 -20.64 0.99 1.40
CA THR A 142 -19.77 1.27 2.55
C THR A 142 -19.10 0.02 3.10
N PHE A 143 -17.85 0.15 3.57
CA PHE A 143 -17.18 -0.95 4.26
C PHE A 143 -17.63 -1.06 5.72
N ASP A 144 -17.86 0.07 6.39
CA ASP A 144 -18.48 0.08 7.71
C ASP A 144 -20.00 -0.02 7.57
N LYS A 145 -20.65 -0.64 8.57
CA LYS A 145 -22.11 -0.72 8.62
C LYS A 145 -22.68 0.64 9.02
N ILE A 146 -23.28 1.32 8.08
CA ILE A 146 -23.85 2.67 8.23
C ILE A 146 -25.37 2.60 8.03
N ALA A 147 -26.13 3.24 8.93
CA ALA A 147 -27.57 3.30 8.81
C ALA A 147 -27.99 4.05 7.52
N GLY A 148 -28.84 3.43 6.72
CA GLY A 148 -29.30 3.99 5.44
C GLY A 148 -28.35 3.84 4.25
N ALA A 149 -27.12 3.35 4.45
CA ALA A 149 -26.18 3.03 3.38
C ALA A 149 -26.17 1.53 3.06
N LYS A 150 -25.87 1.18 1.81
CA LYS A 150 -25.69 -0.20 1.41
C LYS A 150 -24.29 -0.67 1.80
N HIS A 151 -24.21 -1.70 2.62
CA HIS A 151 -22.95 -2.30 2.99
C HIS A 151 -22.38 -3.12 1.80
N TRP A 152 -21.08 -3.09 1.57
CA TRP A 152 -20.42 -3.72 0.43
C TRP A 152 -20.68 -5.23 0.31
N THR A 153 -20.90 -5.92 1.44
CA THR A 153 -21.26 -7.34 1.43
C THR A 153 -22.62 -7.64 0.78
N SER A 154 -23.47 -6.63 0.59
CA SER A 154 -24.74 -6.78 -0.16
C SER A 154 -24.51 -7.03 -1.66
N LEU A 155 -23.29 -6.77 -2.13
CA LEU A 155 -22.86 -7.08 -3.50
C LEU A 155 -22.41 -8.53 -3.67
N PHE A 156 -22.11 -9.25 -2.60
CA PHE A 156 -21.54 -10.60 -2.73
C PHE A 156 -22.53 -11.55 -3.36
N ASN A 157 -22.18 -12.08 -4.53
CA ASN A 157 -22.95 -13.08 -5.23
C ASN A 157 -22.20 -14.42 -5.17
N LYS A 158 -22.87 -15.44 -4.60
CA LYS A 158 -22.32 -16.78 -4.37
C LYS A 158 -22.80 -17.81 -5.41
N ASP A 159 -23.47 -17.34 -6.45
CA ASP A 159 -23.92 -18.18 -7.53
C ASP A 159 -22.71 -18.77 -8.28
N ALA A 160 -22.66 -20.11 -8.32
CA ALA A 160 -21.53 -20.84 -8.88
C ALA A 160 -21.35 -20.58 -10.38
N ASP A 161 -22.45 -20.39 -11.12
CA ASP A 161 -22.42 -20.14 -12.56
C ASP A 161 -21.86 -18.75 -12.86
N ILE A 162 -22.22 -17.75 -12.05
CA ILE A 162 -21.69 -16.38 -12.20
C ILE A 162 -20.22 -16.33 -11.77
N ILE A 163 -19.83 -17.02 -10.71
CA ILE A 163 -18.41 -17.15 -10.32
C ILE A 163 -17.59 -17.83 -11.43
N GLU A 164 -18.14 -18.84 -12.11
CA GLU A 164 -17.46 -19.46 -13.23
C GLU A 164 -17.34 -18.49 -14.43
N GLN A 165 -18.36 -17.67 -14.70
CA GLN A 165 -18.27 -16.59 -15.69
C GLN A 165 -17.15 -15.61 -15.36
N VAL A 166 -16.97 -15.22 -14.08
CA VAL A 166 -15.83 -14.38 -13.66
C VAL A 166 -14.51 -15.04 -14.01
N LYS A 167 -14.35 -16.36 -13.78
CA LYS A 167 -13.11 -17.08 -14.13
C LYS A 167 -12.85 -17.11 -15.64
N VAL A 168 -13.90 -17.18 -16.45
CA VAL A 168 -13.78 -17.08 -17.91
C VAL A 168 -13.36 -15.67 -18.32
N ILE A 169 -14.03 -14.63 -17.78
CA ILE A 169 -13.70 -13.22 -18.07
C ILE A 169 -12.26 -12.89 -17.70
N LYS A 170 -11.79 -13.32 -16.53
CA LYS A 170 -10.39 -13.14 -16.09
C LYS A 170 -9.39 -13.55 -17.19
N LYS A 171 -9.66 -14.62 -17.92
CA LYS A 171 -8.75 -15.13 -18.97
C LYS A 171 -8.73 -14.25 -20.23
N THR A 172 -9.78 -13.48 -20.48
CA THR A 172 -9.92 -12.62 -21.67
C THR A 172 -9.31 -11.24 -21.50
N ILE A 173 -9.08 -10.80 -20.26
CA ILE A 173 -8.57 -9.45 -19.96
C ILE A 173 -7.14 -9.30 -20.47
N PRO A 174 -6.89 -8.36 -21.43
CA PRO A 174 -5.57 -8.16 -22.00
C PRO A 174 -4.64 -7.43 -21.01
N VAL A 175 -3.35 -7.69 -21.10
CA VAL A 175 -2.35 -7.07 -20.24
C VAL A 175 -2.21 -5.56 -20.47
N ASP A 176 -2.54 -5.08 -21.65
CA ASP A 176 -2.49 -3.68 -22.05
C ASP A 176 -3.78 -2.91 -21.68
N GLN A 177 -4.79 -3.59 -21.08
CA GLN A 177 -5.96 -2.90 -20.53
C GLN A 177 -5.56 -2.02 -19.35
N VAL A 178 -6.16 -0.85 -19.27
CA VAL A 178 -6.01 0.06 -18.13
C VAL A 178 -6.64 -0.56 -16.90
N ALA A 179 -5.84 -0.72 -15.85
CA ALA A 179 -6.25 -1.29 -14.57
C ALA A 179 -6.73 -0.22 -13.59
N THR A 180 -6.13 0.96 -13.64
CA THR A 180 -6.43 2.03 -12.68
C THR A 180 -6.16 3.42 -13.25
N PHE A 181 -6.95 4.41 -12.80
CA PHE A 181 -6.67 5.84 -12.95
C PHE A 181 -6.17 6.38 -11.62
N ILE A 182 -4.97 6.95 -11.61
CA ILE A 182 -4.43 7.63 -10.44
C ILE A 182 -4.45 9.14 -10.70
N TYR A 183 -5.29 9.86 -9.99
CA TYR A 183 -5.38 11.30 -10.13
C TYR A 183 -4.25 11.99 -9.37
N THR A 184 -3.52 12.85 -10.08
CA THR A 184 -2.43 13.67 -9.54
C THR A 184 -2.78 15.15 -9.66
N SER A 185 -2.27 15.99 -8.75
CA SER A 185 -2.37 17.44 -8.88
C SER A 185 -1.54 17.90 -10.07
N GLY A 186 -2.21 18.21 -11.17
CA GLY A 186 -1.53 18.74 -12.36
C GLY A 186 -0.87 20.10 -12.07
N THR A 187 0.20 20.41 -12.81
CA THR A 187 0.88 21.72 -12.75
C THR A 187 -0.06 22.90 -13.05
N THR A 188 -1.19 22.66 -13.69
CA THR A 188 -2.23 23.63 -14.04
C THR A 188 -3.34 23.77 -12.99
N GLY A 189 -3.26 23.06 -11.86
CA GLY A 189 -4.25 23.08 -10.78
C GLY A 189 -5.46 22.16 -11.00
N THR A 190 -5.70 21.66 -12.20
CA THR A 190 -6.75 20.66 -12.46
C THR A 190 -6.15 19.26 -12.33
N PRO A 191 -6.78 18.35 -11.56
CA PRO A 191 -6.33 16.97 -11.45
C PRO A 191 -6.26 16.27 -12.80
N LYS A 192 -5.25 15.42 -13.00
CA LYS A 192 -5.08 14.61 -14.21
C LYS A 192 -5.09 13.14 -13.84
N GLY A 193 -5.91 12.36 -14.51
CA GLY A 193 -5.99 10.91 -14.35
C GLY A 193 -4.88 10.20 -15.11
N VAL A 194 -3.85 9.73 -14.40
CA VAL A 194 -2.80 8.91 -15.00
C VAL A 194 -3.35 7.51 -15.24
N MET A 195 -3.39 7.09 -16.50
CA MET A 195 -3.89 5.78 -16.91
C MET A 195 -2.77 4.74 -16.85
N LEU A 196 -2.91 3.74 -15.99
CA LEU A 196 -1.92 2.69 -15.80
C LEU A 196 -2.51 1.32 -16.18
N THR A 197 -1.85 0.64 -17.12
CA THR A 197 -2.26 -0.70 -17.55
C THR A 197 -1.77 -1.78 -16.59
N HIS A 198 -2.36 -2.98 -16.66
CA HIS A 198 -1.81 -4.14 -15.96
C HIS A 198 -0.34 -4.34 -16.28
N LYS A 199 0.06 -4.23 -17.54
CA LYS A 199 1.44 -4.39 -18.01
C LYS A 199 2.41 -3.37 -17.40
N ASN A 200 2.01 -2.09 -17.34
CA ASN A 200 2.85 -1.04 -16.75
C ASN A 200 3.19 -1.36 -15.29
N VAL A 201 2.15 -1.65 -14.50
CA VAL A 201 2.31 -1.93 -13.07
C VAL A 201 2.99 -3.28 -12.85
N TYR A 202 2.63 -4.31 -13.62
CA TYR A 202 3.29 -5.62 -13.57
C TYR A 202 4.79 -5.54 -13.84
N PHE A 203 5.20 -4.82 -14.88
CA PHE A 203 6.63 -4.64 -15.17
C PHE A 203 7.36 -3.98 -13.98
N ASN A 204 6.75 -2.96 -13.40
CA ASN A 204 7.30 -2.26 -12.24
C ASN A 204 7.37 -3.16 -11.00
N LEU A 205 6.33 -3.98 -10.76
CA LEU A 205 6.33 -5.01 -9.72
C LEU A 205 7.52 -5.95 -9.88
N MET A 206 7.73 -6.49 -11.08
CA MET A 206 8.81 -7.45 -11.34
C MET A 206 10.20 -6.83 -11.18
N MET A 207 10.37 -5.57 -11.59
CA MET A 207 11.62 -4.83 -11.40
C MET A 207 11.85 -4.52 -9.91
N GLY A 208 10.83 -4.03 -9.21
CA GLY A 208 10.90 -3.76 -7.77
C GLY A 208 11.27 -5.02 -6.98
N LYS A 209 10.60 -6.14 -7.25
CA LYS A 209 10.94 -7.41 -6.60
C LYS A 209 12.39 -7.85 -6.80
N LYS A 210 12.96 -7.66 -7.99
CA LYS A 210 14.37 -8.01 -8.27
C LYS A 210 15.36 -7.06 -7.61
N SER A 211 14.97 -5.81 -7.41
CA SER A 211 15.88 -4.75 -6.95
C SER A 211 15.93 -4.63 -5.43
N PHE A 212 14.87 -5.00 -4.74
CA PHE A 212 14.84 -5.04 -3.27
C PHE A 212 15.14 -6.46 -2.75
N PRO A 213 15.63 -6.58 -1.52
CA PRO A 213 16.00 -7.89 -0.93
C PRO A 213 14.77 -8.66 -0.44
N PHE A 214 13.67 -8.66 -1.21
CA PHE A 214 12.50 -9.48 -0.93
C PHE A 214 12.83 -10.96 -1.08
N GLN A 215 12.45 -11.73 -0.09
CA GLN A 215 12.56 -13.18 -0.12
C GLN A 215 11.23 -13.81 -0.47
N ASP A 216 11.23 -14.91 -1.22
CA ASP A 216 10.05 -15.73 -1.46
C ASP A 216 9.90 -16.71 -0.30
N ALA A 217 9.20 -16.29 0.74
CA ALA A 217 8.98 -17.14 1.91
C ALA A 217 7.64 -16.81 2.56
N PRO A 218 6.92 -17.81 3.06
CA PRO A 218 5.74 -17.59 3.90
C PRO A 218 6.14 -16.89 5.21
N ASP A 219 5.14 -16.42 5.94
CA ASP A 219 5.26 -15.82 7.29
C ASP A 219 6.01 -14.48 7.37
N GLN A 220 6.48 -13.92 6.25
CA GLN A 220 7.00 -12.57 6.24
C GLN A 220 5.84 -11.57 6.37
N LYS A 221 6.09 -10.51 7.13
CA LYS A 221 5.08 -9.49 7.42
C LYS A 221 5.53 -8.12 6.94
N VAL A 222 4.58 -7.35 6.51
CA VAL A 222 4.76 -5.93 6.19
C VAL A 222 3.71 -5.10 6.92
N LEU A 223 4.09 -3.92 7.39
CA LEU A 223 3.14 -2.92 7.88
C LEU A 223 2.92 -1.87 6.79
N SER A 224 1.68 -1.80 6.28
CA SER A 224 1.25 -0.83 5.27
C SER A 224 0.56 0.35 5.94
N PHE A 225 1.04 1.57 5.69
CA PHE A 225 0.46 2.82 6.21
C PHE A 225 0.55 4.00 5.25
N LEU A 226 1.30 3.88 4.15
CA LEU A 226 1.21 4.87 3.07
C LEU A 226 -0.12 4.71 2.34
N PRO A 227 -0.70 5.80 1.80
CA PRO A 227 -2.00 5.72 1.15
C PRO A 227 -2.01 4.76 -0.04
N LEU A 228 -2.91 3.76 -0.05
CA LEU A 228 -3.13 2.85 -1.17
C LEU A 228 -3.62 3.56 -2.45
N ASN A 229 -4.11 4.77 -2.30
CA ASN A 229 -4.49 5.67 -3.38
C ASN A 229 -3.28 6.20 -4.16
N HIS A 230 -2.10 6.17 -3.55
CA HIS A 230 -0.85 6.50 -4.20
C HIS A 230 -0.25 5.27 -4.86
N ILE A 231 0.22 5.43 -6.11
CA ILE A 231 0.76 4.31 -6.90
C ILE A 231 1.94 3.59 -6.20
N PHE A 232 2.73 4.29 -5.40
CA PHE A 232 3.86 3.69 -4.68
C PHE A 232 3.40 2.57 -3.75
N GLU A 233 2.46 2.83 -2.84
CA GLU A 233 1.96 1.81 -1.90
C GLU A 233 1.11 0.76 -2.62
N LYS A 234 0.39 1.16 -3.67
CA LYS A 234 -0.38 0.23 -4.50
C LYS A 234 0.54 -0.81 -5.15
N VAL A 235 1.63 -0.39 -5.79
CA VAL A 235 2.62 -1.30 -6.39
C VAL A 235 3.34 -2.12 -5.32
N ALA A 236 3.72 -1.49 -4.21
CA ALA A 236 4.33 -2.20 -3.08
C ALA A 236 3.42 -3.34 -2.58
N SER A 237 2.10 -3.10 -2.47
CA SER A 237 1.14 -4.13 -2.06
C SER A 237 1.13 -5.34 -3.02
N TYR A 238 1.21 -5.11 -4.33
CA TYR A 238 1.33 -6.21 -5.30
C TYR A 238 2.67 -6.95 -5.19
N ILE A 239 3.78 -6.24 -4.91
CA ILE A 239 5.08 -6.87 -4.66
C ILE A 239 5.00 -7.76 -3.41
N TYR A 240 4.35 -7.29 -2.34
CA TYR A 240 4.16 -8.05 -1.11
C TYR A 240 3.34 -9.32 -1.36
N MET A 241 2.21 -9.19 -2.06
CA MET A 241 1.38 -10.35 -2.45
C MET A 241 2.17 -11.37 -3.28
N TYR A 242 2.89 -10.90 -4.30
CA TYR A 242 3.69 -11.76 -5.17
C TYR A 242 4.88 -12.41 -4.44
N SER A 243 5.37 -11.79 -3.38
CA SER A 243 6.44 -12.34 -2.52
C SER A 243 5.93 -13.26 -1.41
N GLY A 244 4.62 -13.50 -1.31
CA GLY A 244 4.06 -14.33 -0.26
C GLY A 244 4.03 -13.67 1.12
N MET A 245 4.04 -12.33 1.19
CA MET A 245 4.06 -11.59 2.46
C MET A 245 2.64 -11.34 2.99
N SER A 246 2.50 -11.29 4.30
CA SER A 246 1.30 -10.86 5.01
C SER A 246 1.27 -9.34 5.13
N ILE A 247 0.19 -8.68 4.69
CA ILE A 247 0.05 -7.22 4.74
C ILE A 247 -0.82 -6.84 5.94
N TYR A 248 -0.24 -6.12 6.89
CA TYR A 248 -0.92 -5.55 8.04
C TYR A 248 -1.13 -4.05 7.80
N TYR A 249 -2.38 -3.59 7.86
CA TYR A 249 -2.72 -2.18 7.69
C TYR A 249 -2.73 -1.46 9.02
N ALA A 250 -1.91 -0.41 9.15
CA ALA A 250 -1.90 0.41 10.36
C ALA A 250 -3.24 1.15 10.53
N GLU A 251 -3.67 1.33 11.78
CA GLU A 251 -4.94 1.99 12.12
C GLU A 251 -4.91 3.48 11.77
N SER A 252 -3.80 4.15 12.07
CA SER A 252 -3.58 5.57 11.81
C SER A 252 -2.08 5.89 11.78
N LEU A 253 -1.74 7.13 11.38
CA LEU A 253 -0.35 7.61 11.41
C LEU A 253 0.21 7.73 12.84
N GLU A 254 -0.66 7.99 13.82
CA GLU A 254 -0.29 8.14 15.24
C GLU A 254 0.09 6.80 15.86
N THR A 255 -0.58 5.72 15.45
CA THR A 255 -0.40 4.36 16.00
C THR A 255 0.70 3.55 15.32
N ILE A 256 1.36 4.07 14.26
CA ILE A 256 2.41 3.35 13.52
C ILE A 256 3.45 2.73 14.46
N GLY A 257 3.92 3.49 15.46
CA GLY A 257 4.97 3.01 16.38
C GLY A 257 4.53 1.83 17.25
N GLU A 258 3.28 1.77 17.61
CA GLU A 258 2.68 0.65 18.36
C GLU A 258 2.45 -0.54 17.43
N ASN A 259 1.87 -0.29 16.27
CA ASN A 259 1.62 -1.33 15.27
C ASN A 259 2.93 -1.98 14.76
N LEU A 260 4.02 -1.22 14.61
CA LEU A 260 5.35 -1.77 14.28
C LEU A 260 5.83 -2.79 15.33
N LYS A 261 5.61 -2.51 16.62
CA LYS A 261 6.00 -3.42 17.70
C LYS A 261 5.10 -4.66 17.76
N GLU A 262 3.80 -4.50 17.56
CA GLU A 262 2.83 -5.60 17.59
C GLU A 262 3.04 -6.56 16.41
N VAL A 263 3.22 -6.02 15.21
CA VAL A 263 3.37 -6.79 13.98
C VAL A 263 4.77 -7.36 13.83
N SER A 264 5.79 -6.64 14.30
CA SER A 264 7.21 -6.95 14.06
C SER A 264 7.49 -7.25 12.57
N PRO A 265 7.27 -6.28 11.66
CA PRO A 265 7.35 -6.53 10.23
C PRO A 265 8.78 -6.79 9.77
N ASP A 266 8.92 -7.52 8.66
CA ASP A 266 10.21 -7.75 7.97
C ASP A 266 10.65 -6.51 7.17
N CYS A 267 9.69 -5.77 6.63
CA CYS A 267 9.93 -4.50 5.94
C CYS A 267 8.68 -3.62 5.96
N PHE A 268 8.84 -2.38 5.53
CA PHE A 268 7.73 -1.46 5.25
C PHE A 268 8.15 -0.35 4.29
N SER A 269 7.18 0.21 3.59
CA SER A 269 7.35 1.41 2.78
C SER A 269 7.09 2.67 3.61
N THR A 270 7.84 3.74 3.32
CA THR A 270 7.70 5.01 4.04
C THR A 270 8.02 6.21 3.13
N VAL A 271 7.90 7.40 3.65
CA VAL A 271 8.33 8.65 3.01
C VAL A 271 9.37 9.37 3.88
N PRO A 272 10.25 10.20 3.30
CA PRO A 272 11.33 10.87 4.04
C PRO A 272 10.82 11.64 5.27
N ARG A 273 9.69 12.32 5.16
CA ARG A 273 9.10 13.08 6.27
C ARG A 273 8.77 12.22 7.50
N LEU A 274 8.39 10.97 7.28
CA LEU A 274 8.10 10.06 8.40
C LEU A 274 9.38 9.54 9.04
N LEU A 275 10.44 9.29 8.25
CA LEU A 275 11.76 8.97 8.78
C LEU A 275 12.34 10.13 9.61
N GLU A 276 12.15 11.37 9.17
CA GLU A 276 12.51 12.57 9.93
C GLU A 276 11.81 12.58 11.29
N LYS A 277 10.49 12.41 11.33
CA LYS A 277 9.70 12.35 12.57
C LYS A 277 10.14 11.20 13.48
N MET A 278 10.46 10.03 12.92
CA MET A 278 10.99 8.91 13.70
C MET A 278 12.34 9.27 14.32
N PHE A 279 13.22 9.87 13.55
CA PHE A 279 14.53 10.32 14.04
C PHE A 279 14.41 11.42 15.09
N GLU A 280 13.54 12.43 14.88
CA GLU A 280 13.23 13.48 15.86
C GLU A 280 12.78 12.88 17.21
N LYS A 281 11.85 11.92 17.19
CA LYS A 281 11.39 11.22 18.40
C LYS A 281 12.53 10.47 19.11
N ILE A 282 13.43 9.86 18.34
CA ILE A 282 14.61 9.18 18.89
C ILE A 282 15.56 10.21 19.55
N MET A 283 15.81 11.34 18.88
CA MET A 283 16.67 12.40 19.41
C MET A 283 16.09 13.01 20.69
N MET A 284 14.79 13.30 20.73
CA MET A 284 14.14 13.80 21.95
C MET A 284 14.34 12.85 23.14
N LYS A 285 14.13 11.54 22.94
CA LYS A 285 14.44 10.55 23.98
C LYS A 285 15.90 10.52 24.40
N GLY A 286 16.81 10.78 23.46
CA GLY A 286 18.24 10.91 23.75
C GLY A 286 18.57 12.12 24.63
N GLU A 287 17.85 13.23 24.43
CA GLU A 287 18.03 14.46 25.23
C GLU A 287 17.52 14.32 26.66
N GLU A 288 16.51 13.50 26.91
CA GLU A 288 15.99 13.16 28.24
C GLU A 288 16.99 12.32 29.06
N LEU A 289 17.99 11.68 28.41
CA LEU A 289 18.98 10.87 29.08
C LEU A 289 19.96 11.79 29.85
N THR A 290 20.53 11.27 30.95
CA THR A 290 21.51 11.97 31.77
C THR A 290 22.83 11.20 31.89
N GLY A 291 23.88 11.90 32.29
CA GLY A 291 25.18 11.32 32.62
C GLY A 291 25.80 10.51 31.45
N VAL A 292 26.30 9.33 31.79
CA VAL A 292 27.00 8.45 30.84
C VAL A 292 26.08 7.96 29.71
N LYS A 293 24.80 7.70 29.99
CA LYS A 293 23.83 7.25 29.00
C LYS A 293 23.65 8.30 27.90
N ARG A 294 23.54 9.56 28.25
CA ARG A 294 23.46 10.68 27.29
C ARG A 294 24.71 10.76 26.42
N LYS A 295 25.89 10.69 27.04
CA LYS A 295 27.17 10.73 26.29
C LYS A 295 27.29 9.57 25.29
N LEU A 296 26.93 8.37 25.69
CA LEU A 296 26.97 7.18 24.81
C LEU A 296 25.95 7.30 23.67
N PHE A 297 24.76 7.84 23.92
CA PHE A 297 23.75 8.06 22.89
C PHE A 297 24.29 9.00 21.80
N PHE A 298 24.75 10.20 22.16
CA PHE A 298 25.25 11.18 21.18
C PHE A 298 26.55 10.73 20.50
N TRP A 299 27.40 9.97 21.19
CA TRP A 299 28.54 9.32 20.58
C TRP A 299 28.12 8.33 19.48
N ALA A 300 27.11 7.50 19.71
CA ALA A 300 26.60 6.57 18.71
C ALA A 300 25.96 7.32 17.52
N VAL A 301 25.20 8.40 17.76
CA VAL A 301 24.66 9.26 16.69
C VAL A 301 25.78 9.81 15.82
N ALA A 302 26.83 10.40 16.44
CA ALA A 302 28.00 10.95 15.72
C ALA A 302 28.77 9.89 14.91
N LEU A 303 28.80 8.65 15.36
CA LEU A 303 29.34 7.52 14.57
C LEU A 303 28.44 7.21 13.37
N GLY A 304 27.13 7.19 13.58
CA GLY A 304 26.15 6.93 12.54
C GLY A 304 26.19 7.97 11.42
N GLU A 305 26.37 9.26 11.75
CA GLU A 305 26.49 10.34 10.76
C GLU A 305 27.71 10.18 9.80
N LYS A 306 28.74 9.48 10.26
CA LYS A 306 29.98 9.21 9.47
C LYS A 306 29.88 7.92 8.68
N TYR A 307 28.77 7.18 8.79
CA TYR A 307 28.63 5.90 8.10
C TYR A 307 28.62 6.08 6.59
N ASP A 308 29.30 5.16 5.91
CA ASP A 308 29.34 5.10 4.46
C ASP A 308 29.12 3.66 4.01
N ASN A 309 28.21 3.44 3.06
CA ASN A 309 27.87 2.13 2.54
C ASN A 309 28.97 1.57 1.62
N ILE A 310 29.76 2.45 1.00
CA ILE A 310 30.75 2.10 -0.03
C ILE A 310 32.14 1.97 0.62
N LEU A 311 32.50 2.92 1.48
CA LEU A 311 33.81 2.98 2.12
C LEU A 311 33.75 2.42 3.55
N PRO A 312 34.28 1.23 3.79
CA PRO A 312 34.05 0.48 5.04
C PRO A 312 34.69 1.11 6.29
N GLY A 313 35.29 2.27 6.21
CA GLY A 313 35.94 2.95 7.34
C GLY A 313 37.11 2.18 7.97
N SER A 314 37.84 2.80 8.91
CA SER A 314 38.96 2.17 9.60
C SER A 314 38.51 1.00 10.48
N TRP A 315 39.44 0.09 10.82
CA TRP A 315 39.20 -1.00 11.78
C TRP A 315 38.64 -0.44 13.12
N TRP A 316 39.20 0.65 13.58
CA TRP A 316 38.79 1.32 14.83
C TRP A 316 37.35 1.84 14.75
N TYR A 317 36.98 2.49 13.66
CA TYR A 317 35.59 2.95 13.42
C TYR A 317 34.60 1.77 13.45
N ARG A 318 34.92 0.68 12.76
CA ARG A 318 34.06 -0.54 12.71
C ARG A 318 33.90 -1.17 14.09
N THR A 319 34.93 -1.16 14.93
CA THR A 319 34.86 -1.67 16.31
C THR A 319 33.94 -0.80 17.17
N GLN A 320 34.07 0.52 17.07
CA GLN A 320 33.18 1.46 17.76
C GLN A 320 31.73 1.30 17.29
N LEU A 321 31.49 1.16 15.98
CA LEU A 321 30.17 0.98 15.42
C LEU A 321 29.51 -0.33 15.90
N LYS A 322 30.27 -1.42 16.03
CA LYS A 322 29.78 -2.68 16.63
C LYS A 322 29.32 -2.45 18.08
N LEU A 323 30.09 -1.71 18.86
CA LEU A 323 29.71 -1.38 20.24
C LEU A 323 28.48 -0.48 20.30
N ALA A 324 28.39 0.54 19.45
CA ALA A 324 27.22 1.40 19.33
C ALA A 324 25.95 0.61 18.95
N ASN A 325 26.08 -0.36 18.04
CA ASN A 325 25.00 -1.26 17.65
C ASN A 325 24.50 -2.14 18.80
N LYS A 326 25.41 -2.61 19.66
CA LYS A 326 25.07 -3.46 20.81
C LYS A 326 24.42 -2.65 21.95
N LEU A 327 24.85 -1.42 22.19
CA LEU A 327 24.45 -0.65 23.37
C LEU A 327 23.30 0.34 23.08
N ILE A 328 23.27 0.93 21.90
CA ILE A 328 22.37 2.05 21.57
C ILE A 328 21.43 1.70 20.42
N PHE A 329 21.95 1.32 19.24
CA PHE A 329 21.13 1.10 18.04
C PHE A 329 20.21 -0.11 18.14
N VAL A 330 20.47 -1.05 19.05
CA VAL A 330 19.53 -2.13 19.38
C VAL A 330 18.16 -1.57 19.81
N LYS A 331 18.14 -0.46 20.55
CA LYS A 331 16.90 0.19 20.98
C LYS A 331 16.13 0.83 19.82
N TRP A 332 16.82 1.27 18.78
CA TRP A 332 16.20 1.80 17.57
C TRP A 332 15.53 0.66 16.78
N ARG A 333 16.22 -0.48 16.67
CA ARG A 333 15.62 -1.67 16.04
C ARG A 333 14.39 -2.17 16.81
N GLU A 334 14.45 -2.19 18.14
CA GLU A 334 13.29 -2.52 18.99
C GLU A 334 12.10 -1.57 18.74
N ALA A 335 12.37 -0.28 18.50
CA ALA A 335 11.34 0.71 18.25
C ALA A 335 10.62 0.52 16.90
N VAL A 336 11.26 -0.09 15.92
CA VAL A 336 10.67 -0.43 14.61
C VAL A 336 10.21 -1.89 14.51
N GLY A 337 10.15 -2.62 15.63
CA GLY A 337 9.60 -3.98 15.70
C GLY A 337 10.64 -5.11 15.75
N SER A 338 11.93 -4.80 15.89
CA SER A 338 13.07 -5.74 16.05
C SER A 338 13.39 -6.64 14.85
N ASN A 339 12.47 -6.86 13.92
CA ASN A 339 12.61 -7.81 12.81
C ASN A 339 12.84 -7.12 11.45
N VAL A 340 12.82 -5.80 11.39
CA VAL A 340 12.93 -5.05 10.13
C VAL A 340 14.27 -5.32 9.47
N LYS A 341 14.22 -5.92 8.28
CA LYS A 341 15.38 -6.26 7.44
C LYS A 341 15.78 -5.07 6.55
N PHE A 342 14.80 -4.31 6.09
CA PHE A 342 14.99 -3.08 5.31
C PHE A 342 13.74 -2.20 5.31
N ILE A 343 13.92 -0.95 4.96
CA ILE A 343 12.85 0.04 4.75
C ILE A 343 12.99 0.57 3.32
N VAL A 344 11.86 0.80 2.64
CA VAL A 344 11.83 1.47 1.33
C VAL A 344 11.29 2.88 1.53
N THR A 345 12.00 3.89 1.05
CA THR A 345 11.53 5.28 1.08
C THR A 345 11.43 5.85 -0.34
N GLY A 346 10.50 6.75 -0.56
CA GLY A 346 10.29 7.37 -1.88
C GLY A 346 9.32 8.54 -1.82
N GLY A 347 8.95 9.07 -2.99
CA GLY A 347 8.04 10.21 -3.13
C GLY A 347 8.69 11.58 -2.93
N ALA A 348 9.85 11.66 -2.28
CA ALA A 348 10.69 12.84 -2.13
C ALA A 348 12.13 12.41 -1.83
N ALA A 349 13.09 13.33 -2.00
CA ALA A 349 14.49 13.06 -1.65
C ALA A 349 14.68 12.90 -0.14
N CYS A 350 15.37 11.82 0.27
CA CYS A 350 15.70 11.57 1.66
C CYS A 350 17.01 12.27 2.05
N GLN A 351 17.06 12.81 3.24
CA GLN A 351 18.29 13.43 3.76
C GLN A 351 19.39 12.39 3.91
N VAL A 352 20.54 12.63 3.32
CA VAL A 352 21.72 11.72 3.38
C VAL A 352 22.10 11.37 4.82
N LYS A 353 21.94 12.31 5.75
CA LYS A 353 22.18 12.09 7.18
C LYS A 353 21.30 10.95 7.72
N LEU A 354 20.03 10.89 7.37
CA LEU A 354 19.10 9.85 7.83
C LEU A 354 19.48 8.50 7.23
N LEU A 355 19.76 8.46 5.92
CA LEU A 355 20.23 7.24 5.27
C LEU A 355 21.47 6.68 5.96
N ARG A 356 22.48 7.51 6.24
CA ARG A 356 23.70 7.10 6.94
C ARG A 356 23.41 6.53 8.33
N ILE A 357 22.67 7.25 9.15
CA ILE A 357 22.41 6.86 10.55
C ILE A 357 21.59 5.58 10.65
N PHE A 358 20.52 5.45 9.87
CA PHE A 358 19.69 4.25 9.90
C PHE A 358 20.44 3.02 9.36
N ASN A 359 21.23 3.18 8.29
CA ASN A 359 22.11 2.11 7.80
C ASN A 359 23.17 1.71 8.84
N ALA A 360 23.80 2.69 9.53
CA ALA A 360 24.73 2.44 10.63
C ALA A 360 24.05 1.66 11.77
N ALA A 361 22.77 1.91 12.03
CA ALA A 361 21.97 1.22 13.03
C ALA A 361 21.49 -0.18 12.58
N GLN A 362 21.93 -0.64 11.43
CA GLN A 362 21.50 -1.92 10.82
C GLN A 362 19.98 -1.93 10.52
N ILE A 363 19.44 -0.79 10.10
CA ILE A 363 18.12 -0.61 9.55
C ILE A 363 18.33 -0.10 8.11
N PRO A 364 18.60 -0.97 7.13
CA PRO A 364 18.90 -0.55 5.77
C PRO A 364 17.73 0.21 5.15
N ILE A 365 18.01 1.37 4.55
CA ILE A 365 17.03 2.17 3.83
C ILE A 365 17.39 2.17 2.34
N TYR A 366 16.43 1.78 1.52
CA TYR A 366 16.50 1.87 0.08
C TYR A 366 15.64 3.06 -0.38
N GLU A 367 16.21 3.93 -1.19
CA GLU A 367 15.51 5.09 -1.72
C GLU A 367 15.09 4.84 -3.16
N GLY A 368 13.78 5.00 -3.43
CA GLY A 368 13.17 4.87 -4.75
C GLY A 368 12.79 6.23 -5.34
N TYR A 369 13.06 6.41 -6.62
CA TYR A 369 12.63 7.57 -7.38
C TYR A 369 11.74 7.17 -8.56
N GLY A 370 10.65 7.90 -8.74
CA GLY A 370 9.79 7.82 -9.91
C GLY A 370 8.45 8.51 -9.73
N PRO A 371 7.92 9.13 -10.80
CA PRO A 371 6.59 9.72 -10.82
C PRO A 371 5.50 8.67 -11.08
N THR A 372 4.25 9.05 -10.85
CA THR A 372 3.08 8.18 -11.06
C THR A 372 3.01 7.66 -12.51
N GLU A 373 3.35 8.48 -13.46
CA GLU A 373 3.34 8.17 -14.90
C GLU A 373 4.31 7.05 -15.29
N ASN A 374 5.29 6.74 -14.44
CA ASN A 374 6.26 5.65 -14.64
C ASN A 374 5.95 4.40 -13.84
N SER A 375 4.81 4.32 -13.14
CA SER A 375 4.23 3.12 -12.52
C SER A 375 4.89 2.52 -11.27
N PRO A 376 5.52 3.19 -10.33
CA PRO A 376 6.22 4.47 -10.27
C PRO A 376 7.75 4.37 -10.38
N ILE A 377 8.37 3.16 -10.24
CA ILE A 377 9.82 3.01 -10.01
C ILE A 377 10.62 3.22 -11.30
N ILE A 378 11.52 4.23 -11.30
CA ILE A 378 12.52 4.44 -12.35
C ILE A 378 13.89 3.98 -11.86
N SER A 379 14.27 4.37 -10.65
CA SER A 379 15.58 4.05 -10.08
C SER A 379 15.51 3.77 -8.59
N LEU A 380 16.48 3.02 -8.12
CA LEU A 380 16.69 2.64 -6.72
C LEU A 380 18.17 2.78 -6.40
N ASN A 381 18.51 3.14 -5.17
CA ASN A 381 19.90 3.17 -4.69
C ASN A 381 20.20 1.98 -3.77
#